data_480545ad3d4ee3aa8832f469e70b35b9
#
_entry.id   480545ad3d4ee3aa8832f469e70b35b9
#
_cell.length_a   1.000
_cell.length_b   1.000
_cell.length_c   1.000
_cell.angle_alpha   90.00
_cell.angle_beta   90.00
_cell.angle_gamma   90.00
#
_symmetry.space_group_name_H-M   'P 1'
#
loop_
_entity.id
_entity.type
_entity.pdbx_description
1 polymer ?
#
loop_
_entity_poly.entity_id
_entity_poly.type
_entity_poly.pdbx_seq_one_letter_code
_entity_poly.pdbx_strand_id
1 'polypeptide(L)'
;MAPVPHLIHAIPTWIEENKKFFLPPVCNKMMHGDGQLKVFYVGGPNQRKDFHIEEGEEFFYMVKGDMNLITLQNGAFKDVIIKEGEVFQLPGKVPHSPQRFSDTVGLVVERERVKSELDCLRYYVEGTTETLFEKWFYCSDLAVQLQPVIKEFFMSQQYKTGKPVPGTISENPPWVPDALRIVEEPFSLAKWLNKHRAEVDQEGEKRLFDLSYQSDVVALGRGSHHHHLAGVETWLWQLEGESEVTIGEDTVLMRPQESMLVRSDTPFTHTRKEGSLCLSVVMDPNQKKRAFTHLK
;
A
#
# COMPACT_ATOMS: atom_id res chain seq x y z
N MET A 1 18.30 16.14 -24.36
CA MET A 1 18.19 15.17 -23.23
C MET A 1 16.73 14.73 -23.13
N ALA A 2 16.47 13.47 -22.87
CA ALA A 2 15.11 13.07 -22.55
C ALA A 2 14.68 13.78 -21.25
N PRO A 3 13.43 14.27 -21.13
CA PRO A 3 12.97 14.90 -19.90
C PRO A 3 13.15 13.95 -18.73
N VAL A 4 13.62 14.46 -17.60
CA VAL A 4 13.82 13.67 -16.37
C VAL A 4 12.47 13.06 -15.99
N PRO A 5 12.38 11.73 -15.81
CA PRO A 5 11.11 11.04 -15.63
C PRO A 5 10.59 11.23 -14.20
N HIS A 6 9.99 12.37 -13.92
CA HIS A 6 9.19 12.60 -12.73
C HIS A 6 7.72 12.78 -13.12
N LEU A 7 6.82 12.31 -12.24
CA LEU A 7 5.39 12.42 -12.46
C LEU A 7 4.77 13.16 -11.26
N ILE A 8 4.23 14.33 -11.52
CA ILE A 8 3.57 15.17 -10.53
C ILE A 8 2.07 15.24 -10.78
N HIS A 9 1.28 15.15 -9.72
CA HIS A 9 -0.17 15.26 -9.76
C HIS A 9 -0.71 16.06 -8.58
N ALA A 10 -1.63 16.97 -8.84
CA ALA A 10 -2.50 17.53 -7.81
C ALA A 10 -3.56 16.47 -7.45
N ILE A 11 -3.44 15.86 -6.27
CA ILE A 11 -4.24 14.70 -5.86
C ILE A 11 -5.75 14.96 -5.94
N PRO A 12 -6.30 16.07 -5.41
CA PRO A 12 -7.74 16.31 -5.49
C PRO A 12 -8.24 16.43 -6.93
N THR A 13 -7.51 17.11 -7.79
CA THR A 13 -7.83 17.25 -9.23
C THR A 13 -7.79 15.89 -9.92
N TRP A 14 -6.74 15.13 -9.68
CA TRP A 14 -6.57 13.79 -10.26
C TRP A 14 -7.71 12.83 -9.83
N ILE A 15 -8.12 12.86 -8.55
CA ILE A 15 -9.24 12.06 -8.04
C ILE A 15 -10.54 12.46 -8.75
N GLU A 16 -10.82 13.75 -8.88
CA GLU A 16 -12.04 14.24 -9.54
C GLU A 16 -12.10 13.84 -11.03
N GLU A 17 -11.00 13.96 -11.75
CA GLU A 17 -10.88 13.55 -13.16
C GLU A 17 -11.07 12.04 -13.36
N ASN A 18 -10.70 11.24 -12.35
CA ASN A 18 -10.74 9.78 -12.41
C ASN A 18 -11.88 9.14 -11.62
N LYS A 19 -12.80 9.91 -11.02
CA LYS A 19 -13.86 9.41 -10.13
C LYS A 19 -14.72 8.30 -10.70
N LYS A 20 -14.93 8.27 -12.01
CA LYS A 20 -15.70 7.23 -12.69
C LYS A 20 -15.09 5.83 -12.55
N PHE A 21 -13.78 5.74 -12.34
CA PHE A 21 -13.07 4.47 -12.16
C PHE A 21 -13.15 3.94 -10.73
N PHE A 22 -13.59 4.75 -9.77
CA PHE A 22 -13.79 4.33 -8.38
C PHE A 22 -15.14 3.66 -8.14
N LEU A 23 -15.95 3.57 -9.18
CA LEU A 23 -17.25 2.88 -9.15
C LEU A 23 -17.14 1.47 -9.76
N PRO A 24 -18.03 0.53 -9.37
CA PRO A 24 -18.11 -0.78 -10.01
C PRO A 24 -18.29 -0.66 -11.53
N PRO A 25 -17.75 -1.63 -12.31
CA PRO A 25 -17.07 -2.84 -11.88
C PRO A 25 -15.57 -2.69 -11.61
N VAL A 26 -14.97 -1.53 -11.91
CA VAL A 26 -13.50 -1.33 -11.86
C VAL A 26 -13.04 -1.08 -10.42
N CYS A 27 -13.64 -0.12 -9.73
CA CYS A 27 -13.37 0.29 -8.36
C CYS A 27 -11.93 0.74 -8.07
N ASN A 28 -11.08 0.92 -9.05
CA ASN A 28 -9.70 1.41 -8.84
C ASN A 28 -9.15 2.15 -10.05
N LYS A 29 -8.14 2.98 -9.80
CA LYS A 29 -7.36 3.63 -10.85
C LYS A 29 -5.93 3.84 -10.39
N MET A 30 -4.99 3.33 -11.18
CA MET A 30 -3.56 3.53 -11.00
C MET A 30 -3.20 4.98 -11.31
N MET A 31 -2.52 5.66 -10.37
CA MET A 31 -1.88 6.96 -10.61
C MET A 31 -0.47 6.74 -11.16
N HIS A 32 0.28 5.83 -10.54
CA HIS A 32 1.58 5.39 -11.00
C HIS A 32 1.61 3.87 -10.98
N GLY A 33 1.91 3.23 -12.11
CA GLY A 33 1.81 1.78 -12.20
C GLY A 33 2.82 1.10 -13.12
N ASP A 34 3.62 1.87 -13.84
CA ASP A 34 4.60 1.40 -14.82
C ASP A 34 6.03 1.29 -14.26
N GLY A 35 6.21 1.63 -12.96
CA GLY A 35 7.48 1.57 -12.25
C GLY A 35 7.48 0.58 -11.09
N GLN A 36 8.46 0.75 -10.20
CA GLN A 36 8.67 -0.10 -9.03
C GLN A 36 7.58 0.12 -7.96
N LEU A 37 7.14 1.38 -7.71
CA LEU A 37 6.00 1.67 -6.87
C LEU A 37 4.69 1.63 -7.67
N LYS A 38 3.67 1.05 -7.06
CA LYS A 38 2.29 1.05 -7.52
C LYS A 38 1.50 1.98 -6.61
N VAL A 39 1.15 3.16 -7.10
CA VAL A 39 0.35 4.15 -6.36
C VAL A 39 -1.01 4.22 -7.00
N PHE A 40 -2.05 3.82 -6.30
CA PHE A 40 -3.40 3.77 -6.86
C PHE A 40 -4.48 4.15 -5.86
N TYR A 41 -5.61 4.59 -6.41
CA TYR A 41 -6.78 4.93 -5.62
C TYR A 41 -7.89 3.92 -5.88
N VAL A 42 -8.58 3.56 -4.81
CA VAL A 42 -9.62 2.52 -4.82
C VAL A 42 -10.89 3.08 -4.20
N GLY A 43 -12.00 2.86 -4.87
CA GLY A 43 -13.33 3.22 -4.39
C GLY A 43 -14.21 2.00 -4.11
N GLY A 44 -15.49 2.24 -3.96
CA GLY A 44 -16.49 1.21 -3.71
C GLY A 44 -17.88 1.58 -4.27
N PRO A 45 -18.88 0.66 -4.08
CA PRO A 45 -18.82 -0.53 -3.24
C PRO A 45 -18.04 -1.69 -3.86
N ASN A 46 -17.21 -2.35 -3.05
CA ASN A 46 -16.53 -3.57 -3.42
C ASN A 46 -16.36 -4.45 -2.17
N GLN A 47 -17.26 -5.41 -1.99
CA GLN A 47 -17.20 -6.37 -0.89
C GLN A 47 -16.73 -7.72 -1.43
N ARG A 48 -15.71 -8.29 -0.80
CA ARG A 48 -15.02 -9.49 -1.24
C ARG A 48 -15.12 -10.59 -0.19
N LYS A 49 -15.05 -11.85 -0.66
CA LYS A 49 -14.90 -13.03 0.20
C LYS A 49 -13.52 -13.68 0.09
N ASP A 50 -12.76 -13.30 -0.92
CA ASP A 50 -11.40 -13.75 -1.10
C ASP A 50 -10.44 -12.95 -0.22
N PHE A 51 -9.38 -13.62 0.18
CA PHE A 51 -8.24 -13.04 0.88
C PHE A 51 -7.05 -13.02 -0.06
N HIS A 52 -6.49 -11.85 -0.24
CA HIS A 52 -5.22 -11.66 -0.94
C HIS A 52 -4.07 -11.81 0.06
N ILE A 53 -2.96 -12.34 -0.40
CA ILE A 53 -1.76 -12.54 0.41
C ILE A 53 -0.55 -12.33 -0.49
N GLU A 54 0.34 -11.43 -0.12
CA GLU A 54 1.57 -11.14 -0.85
C GLU A 54 2.77 -10.99 0.10
N GLU A 55 3.98 -11.07 -0.44
CA GLU A 55 5.19 -10.87 0.35
C GLU A 55 5.49 -9.40 0.64
N GLY A 56 5.00 -8.50 -0.21
CA GLY A 56 5.09 -7.06 -0.05
C GLY A 56 4.24 -6.54 1.11
N GLU A 57 4.45 -5.28 1.40
CA GLU A 57 3.67 -4.51 2.35
C GLU A 57 2.77 -3.53 1.59
N GLU A 58 1.65 -3.16 2.19
CA GLU A 58 0.75 -2.16 1.62
C GLU A 58 0.56 -0.99 2.58
N PHE A 59 0.77 0.22 2.08
CA PHE A 59 0.44 1.46 2.80
C PHE A 59 -0.94 1.95 2.37
N PHE A 60 -1.82 2.19 3.35
CA PHE A 60 -3.18 2.68 3.15
C PHE A 60 -3.36 4.08 3.73
N TYR A 61 -4.13 4.91 3.03
CA TYR A 61 -4.68 6.15 3.55
C TYR A 61 -6.12 6.35 3.04
N MET A 62 -7.06 6.58 3.93
CA MET A 62 -8.45 6.84 3.53
C MET A 62 -8.67 8.33 3.26
N VAL A 63 -8.84 8.66 1.97
CA VAL A 63 -9.08 10.04 1.51
C VAL A 63 -10.52 10.47 1.79
N LYS A 64 -11.47 9.54 1.62
CA LYS A 64 -12.91 9.77 1.82
C LYS A 64 -13.59 8.50 2.31
N GLY A 65 -14.36 8.64 3.39
CA GLY A 65 -15.09 7.55 4.01
C GLY A 65 -14.19 6.48 4.63
N ASP A 66 -14.82 5.48 5.24
CA ASP A 66 -14.14 4.42 5.97
C ASP A 66 -14.10 3.13 5.15
N MET A 67 -13.12 2.27 5.42
CA MET A 67 -13.09 0.89 4.91
C MET A 67 -12.87 -0.09 6.05
N ASN A 68 -13.32 -1.34 5.85
CA ASN A 68 -12.97 -2.45 6.72
C ASN A 68 -11.98 -3.37 5.98
N LEU A 69 -10.79 -3.57 6.55
CA LEU A 69 -9.83 -4.57 6.10
C LEU A 69 -9.93 -5.79 7.01
N ILE A 70 -10.60 -6.84 6.55
CA ILE A 70 -10.64 -8.11 7.29
C ILE A 70 -9.28 -8.77 7.16
N THR A 71 -8.64 -9.09 8.28
CA THR A 71 -7.32 -9.74 8.32
C THR A 71 -7.39 -11.03 9.10
N LEU A 72 -6.50 -11.97 8.81
CA LEU A 72 -6.31 -13.16 9.64
C LEU A 72 -5.14 -12.91 10.60
N GLN A 73 -5.45 -12.76 11.89
CA GLN A 73 -4.49 -12.44 12.94
C GLN A 73 -4.62 -13.44 14.10
N ASN A 74 -3.50 -13.98 14.54
CA ASN A 74 -3.48 -14.95 15.66
C ASN A 74 -4.50 -16.08 15.49
N GLY A 75 -4.63 -16.58 14.25
CA GLY A 75 -5.54 -17.67 13.89
C GLY A 75 -7.03 -17.32 13.85
N ALA A 76 -7.40 -16.03 13.91
CA ALA A 76 -8.79 -15.58 13.85
C ALA A 76 -8.96 -14.40 12.89
N PHE A 77 -10.11 -14.28 12.26
CA PHE A 77 -10.44 -13.09 11.48
C PHE A 77 -10.71 -11.90 12.39
N LYS A 78 -10.14 -10.76 12.00
CA LYS A 78 -10.33 -9.48 12.69
C LYS A 78 -10.62 -8.38 11.68
N ASP A 79 -11.55 -7.52 12.07
CA ASP A 79 -11.86 -6.30 11.36
C ASP A 79 -10.84 -5.22 11.75
N VAL A 80 -10.18 -4.64 10.75
CA VAL A 80 -9.34 -3.44 10.89
C VAL A 80 -10.06 -2.30 10.19
N ILE A 81 -10.68 -1.42 10.99
CA ILE A 81 -11.43 -0.28 10.45
C ILE A 81 -10.46 0.87 10.23
N ILE A 82 -10.25 1.23 8.97
CA ILE A 82 -9.43 2.39 8.57
C ILE A 82 -10.40 3.53 8.25
N LYS A 83 -10.42 4.57 9.10
CA LYS A 83 -11.34 5.70 8.95
C LYS A 83 -10.80 6.76 8.01
N GLU A 84 -11.68 7.63 7.55
CA GLU A 84 -11.27 8.83 6.79
C GLU A 84 -10.17 9.61 7.53
N GLY A 85 -9.09 9.95 6.82
CA GLY A 85 -7.91 10.61 7.36
C GLY A 85 -6.96 9.72 8.15
N GLU A 86 -7.22 8.42 8.22
CA GLU A 86 -6.32 7.46 8.87
C GLU A 86 -5.38 6.78 7.88
N VAL A 87 -4.18 6.47 8.38
CA VAL A 87 -3.16 5.65 7.73
C VAL A 87 -3.07 4.29 8.40
N PHE A 88 -2.67 3.31 7.62
CA PHE A 88 -2.41 1.94 8.07
C PHE A 88 -1.31 1.32 7.23
N GLN A 89 -0.40 0.57 7.86
CA GLN A 89 0.63 -0.21 7.17
C GLN A 89 0.33 -1.69 7.37
N LEU A 90 -0.04 -2.37 6.29
CA LEU A 90 -0.25 -3.81 6.30
C LEU A 90 1.10 -4.52 6.14
N PRO A 91 1.50 -5.37 7.09
CA PRO A 91 2.69 -6.18 6.93
C PRO A 91 2.54 -7.22 5.82
N GLY A 92 3.62 -7.53 5.14
CA GLY A 92 3.62 -8.60 4.14
C GLY A 92 3.22 -9.96 4.73
N LYS A 93 2.68 -10.83 3.88
CA LYS A 93 2.24 -12.20 4.19
C LYS A 93 1.01 -12.32 5.10
N VAL A 94 0.37 -11.23 5.49
CA VAL A 94 -0.87 -11.26 6.27
C VAL A 94 -2.06 -11.45 5.34
N PRO A 95 -2.85 -12.53 5.49
CA PRO A 95 -4.08 -12.70 4.70
C PRO A 95 -5.07 -11.57 4.99
N HIS A 96 -5.53 -10.89 3.94
CA HIS A 96 -6.42 -9.74 4.08
C HIS A 96 -7.48 -9.67 2.98
N SER A 97 -8.63 -9.07 3.31
CA SER A 97 -9.78 -8.91 2.42
C SER A 97 -10.37 -7.51 2.58
N PRO A 98 -10.08 -6.57 1.68
CA PRO A 98 -10.59 -5.20 1.77
C PRO A 98 -12.09 -5.17 1.45
N GLN A 99 -12.87 -4.59 2.39
CA GLN A 99 -14.30 -4.34 2.27
C GLN A 99 -14.51 -2.85 2.10
N ARG A 100 -14.88 -2.41 0.91
CA ARG A 100 -15.08 -1.01 0.57
C ARG A 100 -16.56 -0.70 0.41
N PHE A 101 -16.99 0.37 1.02
CA PHE A 101 -18.38 0.84 0.99
C PHE A 101 -18.58 1.85 -0.14
N SER A 102 -19.85 2.19 -0.40
CA SER A 102 -20.20 3.22 -1.38
C SER A 102 -19.60 4.57 -0.98
N ASP A 103 -19.25 5.36 -1.97
CA ASP A 103 -18.76 6.74 -1.79
C ASP A 103 -17.46 6.84 -0.96
N THR A 104 -16.60 5.84 -1.08
CA THR A 104 -15.28 5.82 -0.45
C THR A 104 -14.16 5.99 -1.48
N VAL A 105 -13.07 6.61 -1.07
CA VAL A 105 -11.82 6.71 -1.84
C VAL A 105 -10.65 6.47 -0.90
N GLY A 106 -9.86 5.44 -1.18
CA GLY A 106 -8.65 5.13 -0.43
C GLY A 106 -7.43 5.11 -1.35
N LEU A 107 -6.33 5.66 -0.87
CA LEU A 107 -5.00 5.50 -1.46
C LEU A 107 -4.41 4.18 -1.00
N VAL A 108 -3.78 3.47 -1.92
CA VAL A 108 -2.92 2.31 -1.64
C VAL A 108 -1.58 2.52 -2.33
N VAL A 109 -0.51 2.27 -1.61
CA VAL A 109 0.84 2.21 -2.17
C VAL A 109 1.42 0.84 -1.86
N GLU A 110 1.87 0.16 -2.89
CA GLU A 110 2.58 -1.11 -2.83
C GLU A 110 3.76 -1.08 -3.79
N ARG A 111 4.64 -2.08 -3.73
CA ARG A 111 5.72 -2.23 -4.71
C ARG A 111 5.41 -3.34 -5.72
N GLU A 112 6.06 -3.30 -6.87
CA GLU A 112 6.06 -4.44 -7.78
C GLU A 112 6.64 -5.70 -7.10
N ARG A 113 6.16 -6.87 -7.51
CA ARG A 113 6.71 -8.16 -7.06
C ARG A 113 8.03 -8.41 -7.75
N VAL A 114 9.05 -8.82 -7.01
CA VAL A 114 10.23 -9.38 -7.64
C VAL A 114 9.88 -10.73 -8.27
N LYS A 115 10.64 -11.16 -9.29
CA LYS A 115 10.28 -12.33 -10.11
C LYS A 115 10.06 -13.64 -9.33
N SER A 116 10.65 -13.75 -8.15
CA SER A 116 10.49 -14.93 -7.27
C SER A 116 9.30 -14.85 -6.33
N GLU A 117 8.65 -13.69 -6.21
CA GLU A 117 7.49 -13.50 -5.33
C GLU A 117 6.22 -13.96 -6.04
N LEU A 118 5.44 -14.79 -5.36
CA LEU A 118 4.13 -15.21 -5.79
C LEU A 118 3.08 -14.69 -4.82
N ASP A 119 2.00 -14.15 -5.36
CA ASP A 119 0.81 -13.84 -4.57
C ASP A 119 -0.03 -15.10 -4.37
N CYS A 120 -0.86 -15.10 -3.34
CA CYS A 120 -1.86 -16.12 -3.11
C CYS A 120 -3.25 -15.48 -3.00
N LEU A 121 -4.22 -16.03 -3.71
CA LEU A 121 -5.63 -15.76 -3.46
C LEU A 121 -6.22 -16.96 -2.73
N ARG A 122 -6.86 -16.71 -1.59
CA ARG A 122 -7.42 -17.77 -0.74
C ARG A 122 -8.87 -17.48 -0.39
N TYR A 123 -9.66 -18.58 -0.34
CA TYR A 123 -11.00 -18.59 0.24
C TYR A 123 -11.00 -19.55 1.42
N TYR A 124 -11.81 -19.26 2.42
CA TYR A 124 -11.94 -20.07 3.63
C TYR A 124 -13.30 -20.75 3.69
N VAL A 125 -13.37 -21.87 4.41
CA VAL A 125 -14.65 -22.53 4.75
C VAL A 125 -15.45 -21.59 5.64
N GLU A 126 -16.72 -21.40 5.33
CA GLU A 126 -17.58 -20.43 6.01
C GLU A 126 -17.58 -20.66 7.54
N GLY A 127 -17.36 -19.57 8.28
CA GLY A 127 -17.29 -19.57 9.74
C GLY A 127 -16.02 -20.17 10.35
N THR A 128 -15.02 -20.50 9.54
CA THR A 128 -13.75 -21.09 9.99
C THR A 128 -12.55 -20.39 9.36
N THR A 129 -11.34 -20.73 9.82
CA THR A 129 -10.07 -20.35 9.20
C THR A 129 -9.45 -21.50 8.39
N GLU A 130 -10.22 -22.56 8.11
CA GLU A 130 -9.80 -23.64 7.24
C GLU A 130 -9.79 -23.18 5.78
N THR A 131 -8.71 -23.44 5.07
CA THR A 131 -8.58 -23.08 3.66
C THR A 131 -9.52 -23.91 2.81
N LEU A 132 -10.44 -23.27 2.10
CA LEU A 132 -11.37 -23.87 1.17
C LEU A 132 -10.74 -24.03 -0.22
N PHE A 133 -10.09 -22.98 -0.69
CA PHE A 133 -9.47 -22.90 -2.02
C PHE A 133 -8.29 -21.95 -1.94
N GLU A 134 -7.20 -22.25 -2.65
CA GLU A 134 -6.10 -21.33 -2.84
C GLU A 134 -5.50 -21.43 -4.24
N LYS A 135 -4.95 -20.32 -4.69
CA LYS A 135 -4.20 -20.24 -5.94
C LYS A 135 -2.99 -19.36 -5.78
N TRP A 136 -1.84 -19.89 -6.11
CA TRP A 136 -0.56 -19.18 -6.17
C TRP A 136 -0.28 -18.72 -7.60
N PHE A 137 0.10 -17.46 -7.79
CA PHE A 137 0.33 -16.90 -9.11
C PHE A 137 1.29 -15.71 -9.04
N TYR A 138 2.01 -15.45 -10.13
CA TYR A 138 2.79 -14.21 -10.23
C TYR A 138 1.83 -13.05 -10.57
N CYS A 139 1.93 -11.97 -9.82
CA CYS A 139 1.08 -10.81 -9.97
C CYS A 139 1.88 -9.58 -10.43
N SER A 140 1.75 -9.22 -11.69
CA SER A 140 2.28 -7.95 -12.21
C SER A 140 1.24 -6.82 -12.20
N ASP A 141 -0.05 -7.17 -12.22
CA ASP A 141 -1.20 -6.26 -12.20
C ASP A 141 -2.39 -6.96 -11.58
N LEU A 142 -2.77 -6.55 -10.36
CA LEU A 142 -3.87 -7.13 -9.59
C LEU A 142 -5.20 -7.07 -10.35
N ALA A 143 -5.47 -5.98 -11.06
CA ALA A 143 -6.73 -5.82 -11.80
C ALA A 143 -6.88 -6.85 -12.93
N VAL A 144 -5.76 -7.32 -13.48
CA VAL A 144 -5.73 -8.30 -14.58
C VAL A 144 -5.67 -9.73 -14.04
N GLN A 145 -4.77 -10.02 -13.10
CA GLN A 145 -4.49 -11.39 -12.68
C GLN A 145 -5.48 -11.94 -11.64
N LEU A 146 -6.14 -11.11 -10.84
CA LEU A 146 -7.13 -11.60 -9.87
C LEU A 146 -8.39 -12.15 -10.52
N GLN A 147 -8.89 -11.54 -11.59
CA GLN A 147 -10.15 -11.91 -12.22
C GLN A 147 -10.20 -13.38 -12.70
N PRO A 148 -9.16 -13.92 -13.39
CA PRO A 148 -9.14 -15.33 -13.76
C PRO A 148 -9.18 -16.28 -12.55
N VAL A 149 -8.47 -15.96 -11.47
CA VAL A 149 -8.42 -16.78 -10.24
C VAL A 149 -9.78 -16.79 -9.53
N ILE A 150 -10.41 -15.61 -9.41
CA ILE A 150 -11.75 -15.48 -8.86
C ILE A 150 -12.76 -16.32 -9.67
N LYS A 151 -12.67 -16.23 -11.01
CA LYS A 151 -13.52 -17.02 -11.90
C LYS A 151 -13.28 -18.54 -11.75
N GLU A 152 -12.01 -18.96 -11.61
CA GLU A 152 -11.64 -20.35 -11.36
C GLU A 152 -12.31 -20.86 -10.07
N PHE A 153 -12.25 -20.07 -9.00
CA PHE A 153 -12.94 -20.41 -7.74
C PHE A 153 -14.44 -20.60 -7.93
N PHE A 154 -15.14 -19.66 -8.57
CA PHE A 154 -16.60 -19.77 -8.76
C PHE A 154 -17.03 -20.96 -9.64
N MET A 155 -16.14 -21.48 -10.47
CA MET A 155 -16.39 -22.70 -11.27
C MET A 155 -15.99 -23.99 -10.52
N SER A 156 -15.28 -23.91 -9.41
CA SER A 156 -14.70 -25.04 -8.69
C SER A 156 -15.73 -25.90 -7.94
N GLN A 157 -15.32 -27.11 -7.57
CA GLN A 157 -16.09 -27.97 -6.68
C GLN A 157 -16.15 -27.40 -5.25
N GLN A 158 -15.08 -26.76 -4.81
CA GLN A 158 -15.00 -26.10 -3.50
C GLN A 158 -16.12 -25.06 -3.34
N TYR A 159 -16.32 -24.23 -4.36
CA TYR A 159 -17.41 -23.26 -4.33
C TYR A 159 -18.79 -23.93 -4.27
N LYS A 160 -19.01 -24.99 -5.07
CA LYS A 160 -20.30 -25.69 -5.14
C LYS A 160 -20.65 -26.44 -3.86
N THR A 161 -19.66 -26.98 -3.17
CA THR A 161 -19.85 -27.86 -2.02
C THR A 161 -19.57 -27.18 -0.68
N GLY A 162 -18.86 -26.06 -0.67
CA GLY A 162 -18.36 -25.43 0.55
C GLY A 162 -17.30 -26.27 1.28
N LYS A 163 -16.69 -27.26 0.61
CA LYS A 163 -15.72 -28.19 1.21
C LYS A 163 -14.40 -28.17 0.44
N PRO A 164 -13.26 -28.26 1.14
CA PRO A 164 -11.97 -28.44 0.49
C PRO A 164 -11.94 -29.71 -0.36
N VAL A 165 -11.21 -29.68 -1.45
CA VAL A 165 -10.96 -30.85 -2.30
C VAL A 165 -9.55 -31.36 -2.00
N PRO A 166 -9.40 -32.65 -1.61
CA PRO A 166 -8.09 -33.23 -1.31
C PRO A 166 -7.07 -33.03 -2.44
N GLY A 167 -5.84 -32.66 -2.08
CA GLY A 167 -4.74 -32.44 -3.02
C GLY A 167 -4.77 -31.12 -3.81
N THR A 168 -5.74 -30.22 -3.52
CA THR A 168 -5.80 -28.90 -4.19
C THR A 168 -5.19 -27.76 -3.35
N ILE A 169 -4.96 -28.00 -2.06
CA ILE A 169 -4.22 -27.09 -1.20
C ILE A 169 -2.77 -27.55 -1.16
N SER A 170 -1.84 -26.62 -1.38
CA SER A 170 -0.41 -26.94 -1.45
C SER A 170 0.13 -27.39 -0.08
N GLU A 171 0.71 -28.60 -0.01
CA GLU A 171 1.44 -29.07 1.18
C GLU A 171 2.80 -28.36 1.33
N ASN A 172 3.35 -27.86 0.21
CA ASN A 172 4.61 -27.14 0.17
C ASN A 172 4.41 -25.82 -0.60
N PRO A 173 3.78 -24.82 0.04
CA PRO A 173 3.57 -23.52 -0.61
C PRO A 173 4.90 -22.80 -0.85
N PRO A 174 4.98 -21.88 -1.80
CA PRO A 174 6.18 -21.08 -2.07
C PRO A 174 6.71 -20.36 -0.82
N TRP A 175 5.81 -19.93 0.05
CA TRP A 175 6.09 -19.37 1.38
C TRP A 175 4.85 -19.53 2.27
N VAL A 176 5.04 -19.37 3.58
CA VAL A 176 3.96 -19.56 4.57
C VAL A 176 3.33 -18.21 4.89
N PRO A 177 1.99 -18.04 4.75
CA PRO A 177 1.27 -16.87 5.21
C PRO A 177 1.47 -16.63 6.71
N ASP A 178 1.59 -15.37 7.11
CA ASP A 178 1.71 -14.97 8.52
C ASP A 178 0.34 -14.76 9.15
N ALA A 179 -0.30 -15.85 9.54
CA ALA A 179 -1.60 -15.85 10.21
C ALA A 179 -1.51 -15.60 11.73
N LEU A 180 -0.32 -15.51 12.28
CA LEU A 180 -0.09 -15.28 13.71
C LEU A 180 0.19 -13.83 14.04
N ARG A 181 0.62 -13.04 13.08
CA ARG A 181 0.95 -11.64 13.28
C ARG A 181 -0.27 -10.85 13.76
N ILE A 182 -0.05 -10.01 14.77
CA ILE A 182 -0.99 -8.98 15.18
C ILE A 182 -0.56 -7.69 14.48
N VAL A 183 -1.45 -7.08 13.73
CA VAL A 183 -1.18 -5.82 13.03
C VAL A 183 -1.40 -4.64 13.98
N GLU A 184 -0.72 -3.53 13.72
CA GLU A 184 -0.93 -2.28 14.45
C GLU A 184 -2.29 -1.68 14.09
N GLU A 185 -2.85 -0.87 14.99
CA GLU A 185 -4.12 -0.19 14.72
C GLU A 185 -3.91 1.01 13.78
N PRO A 186 -4.88 1.28 12.87
CA PRO A 186 -4.87 2.51 12.08
C PRO A 186 -4.85 3.76 12.97
N PHE A 187 -4.26 4.83 12.48
CA PHE A 187 -4.23 6.09 13.22
C PHE A 187 -4.42 7.30 12.30
N SER A 188 -4.97 8.38 12.86
CA SER A 188 -5.15 9.63 12.13
C SER A 188 -3.81 10.27 11.81
N LEU A 189 -3.54 10.45 10.50
CA LEU A 189 -2.35 11.11 10.00
C LEU A 189 -2.22 12.53 10.58
N ALA A 190 -3.30 13.31 10.55
CA ALA A 190 -3.29 14.68 11.07
C ALA A 190 -2.99 14.75 12.57
N LYS A 191 -3.57 13.85 13.37
CA LYS A 191 -3.28 13.80 14.83
C LYS A 191 -1.85 13.38 15.09
N TRP A 192 -1.34 12.41 14.33
CA TRP A 192 0.05 11.96 14.46
C TRP A 192 1.03 13.08 14.11
N LEU A 193 0.82 13.78 13.00
CA LEU A 193 1.63 14.91 12.57
C LEU A 193 1.61 16.05 13.61
N ASN A 194 0.45 16.41 14.13
CA ASN A 194 0.33 17.43 15.17
C ASN A 194 1.08 17.04 16.45
N LYS A 195 0.99 15.77 16.85
CA LYS A 195 1.68 15.26 18.05
C LYS A 195 3.20 15.32 17.89
N HIS A 196 3.71 15.04 16.70
CA HIS A 196 5.14 14.91 16.43
C HIS A 196 5.73 16.12 15.70
N ARG A 197 4.95 17.20 15.54
CA ARG A 197 5.37 18.39 14.78
C ARG A 197 6.69 18.96 15.27
N ALA A 198 6.85 19.14 16.57
CA ALA A 198 8.08 19.68 17.14
C ALA A 198 9.31 18.80 16.86
N GLU A 199 9.15 17.48 16.90
CA GLU A 199 10.23 16.54 16.56
C GLU A 199 10.60 16.65 15.09
N VAL A 200 9.59 16.64 14.19
CA VAL A 200 9.80 16.76 12.74
C VAL A 200 10.47 18.10 12.39
N ASP A 201 10.07 19.20 13.04
CA ASP A 201 10.66 20.52 12.80
C ASP A 201 12.11 20.61 13.33
N GLN A 202 12.43 19.92 14.43
CA GLN A 202 13.75 19.90 15.03
C GLN A 202 14.71 18.96 14.31
N GLU A 203 14.27 17.72 14.01
CA GLU A 203 15.13 16.66 13.47
C GLU A 203 15.09 16.62 11.94
N GLY A 204 14.14 17.32 11.32
CA GLY A 204 13.93 17.36 9.87
C GLY A 204 13.13 16.19 9.32
N GLU A 205 12.96 15.09 10.08
CA GLU A 205 12.20 13.92 9.66
C GLU A 205 11.73 13.06 10.83
N LYS A 206 10.66 12.28 10.62
CA LYS A 206 10.22 11.25 11.55
C LYS A 206 9.46 10.14 10.83
N ARG A 207 9.80 8.88 11.11
CA ARG A 207 9.09 7.71 10.58
C ARG A 207 7.70 7.58 11.21
N LEU A 208 6.70 7.22 10.39
CA LEU A 208 5.34 6.95 10.86
C LEU A 208 5.25 5.55 11.51
N PHE A 209 5.96 4.59 10.96
CA PHE A 209 5.96 3.20 11.39
C PHE A 209 7.37 2.79 11.84
N ASP A 210 7.46 1.73 12.63
CA ASP A 210 8.75 1.30 13.17
C ASP A 210 9.62 0.57 12.13
N LEU A 211 10.82 0.20 12.54
CA LEU A 211 11.81 -0.46 11.69
C LEU A 211 11.54 -1.96 11.45
N SER A 212 10.43 -2.50 11.93
CA SER A 212 10.02 -3.88 11.62
C SER A 212 9.42 -3.98 10.22
N TYR A 213 8.95 -2.85 9.68
CA TYR A 213 8.45 -2.77 8.31
C TYR A 213 9.60 -2.63 7.30
N GLN A 214 9.39 -3.21 6.11
CA GLN A 214 10.28 -3.05 4.97
C GLN A 214 10.14 -1.67 4.33
N SER A 215 8.93 -1.10 4.42
CA SER A 215 8.58 0.20 3.88
C SER A 215 9.03 1.32 4.80
N ASP A 216 9.55 2.40 4.21
CA ASP A 216 9.85 3.64 4.88
C ASP A 216 8.77 4.67 4.54
N VAL A 217 7.90 4.95 5.51
CA VAL A 217 6.93 6.04 5.43
C VAL A 217 7.36 7.12 6.41
N VAL A 218 7.83 8.25 5.87
CA VAL A 218 8.55 9.28 6.63
C VAL A 218 7.89 10.64 6.45
N ALA A 219 7.55 11.29 7.55
CA ALA A 219 7.19 12.70 7.57
C ALA A 219 8.48 13.53 7.52
N LEU A 220 8.61 14.37 6.49
CA LEU A 220 9.77 15.21 6.21
C LEU A 220 9.40 16.67 6.52
N GLY A 221 10.08 17.26 7.48
CA GLY A 221 10.04 18.69 7.82
C GLY A 221 11.11 19.49 7.06
N ARG A 222 11.50 20.63 7.65
CA ARG A 222 12.56 21.49 7.15
C ARG A 222 13.86 20.74 6.89
N GLY A 223 14.51 20.99 5.75
CA GLY A 223 15.82 20.40 5.43
C GLY A 223 16.09 20.37 3.93
N SER A 224 17.30 19.95 3.58
CA SER A 224 17.69 19.68 2.20
C SER A 224 18.48 18.38 2.17
N HIS A 225 17.95 17.38 1.50
CA HIS A 225 18.58 16.07 1.43
C HIS A 225 18.77 15.64 -0.02
N HIS A 226 19.96 15.09 -0.29
CA HIS A 226 20.25 14.44 -1.57
C HIS A 226 19.94 12.97 -1.47
N HIS A 227 19.16 12.45 -2.40
CA HIS A 227 18.72 11.05 -2.47
C HIS A 227 19.24 10.41 -3.76
N HIS A 228 19.70 9.17 -3.62
CA HIS A 228 19.98 8.28 -4.75
C HIS A 228 19.70 6.85 -4.29
N LEU A 229 18.58 6.31 -4.73
CA LEU A 229 18.12 4.97 -4.38
C LEU A 229 18.20 4.06 -5.61
N ALA A 230 19.06 3.05 -5.55
CA ALA A 230 19.25 2.11 -6.64
C ALA A 230 18.08 1.13 -6.72
N GLY A 231 17.43 1.08 -7.88
CA GLY A 231 16.32 0.15 -8.15
C GLY A 231 15.03 0.43 -7.38
N VAL A 232 14.94 1.56 -6.65
CA VAL A 232 13.82 1.90 -5.79
C VAL A 232 13.28 3.28 -6.14
N GLU A 233 11.97 3.41 -6.25
CA GLU A 233 11.29 4.68 -6.48
C GLU A 233 10.92 5.35 -5.16
N THR A 234 10.76 6.68 -5.20
CA THR A 234 10.29 7.49 -4.07
C THR A 234 9.01 8.19 -4.46
N TRP A 235 7.95 7.99 -3.69
CA TRP A 235 6.74 8.79 -3.81
C TRP A 235 6.70 9.86 -2.73
N LEU A 236 6.56 11.12 -3.15
CA LEU A 236 6.49 12.30 -2.30
C LEU A 236 5.07 12.86 -2.34
N TRP A 237 4.53 13.20 -1.17
CA TRP A 237 3.23 13.87 -1.04
C TRP A 237 3.37 15.12 -0.18
N GLN A 238 3.25 16.28 -0.79
CA GLN A 238 3.31 17.57 -0.08
C GLN A 238 2.01 17.79 0.69
N LEU A 239 2.13 17.87 2.02
CA LEU A 239 0.98 18.04 2.92
C LEU A 239 0.76 19.51 3.28
N GLU A 240 1.82 20.21 3.68
CA GLU A 240 1.80 21.61 4.10
C GLU A 240 3.00 22.37 3.56
N GLY A 241 2.83 23.68 3.35
CA GLY A 241 3.90 24.53 2.81
C GLY A 241 4.33 24.09 1.41
N GLU A 242 5.52 24.49 1.01
CA GLU A 242 6.07 24.17 -0.30
C GLU A 242 7.45 23.54 -0.18
N SER A 243 7.83 22.72 -1.17
CA SER A 243 9.17 22.15 -1.28
C SER A 243 9.64 22.16 -2.73
N GLU A 244 10.95 22.05 -2.92
CA GLU A 244 11.59 22.01 -4.23
C GLU A 244 12.27 20.66 -4.41
N VAL A 245 11.97 19.99 -5.53
CA VAL A 245 12.65 18.76 -5.95
C VAL A 245 13.50 19.07 -7.17
N THR A 246 14.81 18.95 -7.02
CA THR A 246 15.79 19.20 -8.09
C THR A 246 16.32 17.88 -8.63
N ILE A 247 16.22 17.68 -9.94
CA ILE A 247 16.68 16.50 -10.67
C ILE A 247 17.55 16.98 -11.84
N GLY A 248 18.85 16.75 -11.75
CA GLY A 248 19.80 17.35 -12.72
C GLY A 248 19.77 18.88 -12.65
N GLU A 249 19.41 19.52 -13.77
CA GLU A 249 19.27 20.99 -13.86
C GLU A 249 17.83 21.48 -13.65
N ASP A 250 16.86 20.56 -13.59
CA ASP A 250 15.44 20.88 -13.46
C ASP A 250 15.02 20.95 -11.98
N THR A 251 14.29 21.99 -11.62
CA THR A 251 13.68 22.13 -10.29
C THR A 251 12.17 22.25 -10.41
N VAL A 252 11.48 21.39 -9.66
CA VAL A 252 10.01 21.34 -9.58
C VAL A 252 9.58 21.84 -8.21
N LEU A 253 8.69 22.82 -8.17
CA LEU A 253 8.04 23.28 -6.95
C LEU A 253 6.82 22.41 -6.67
N MET A 254 6.81 21.78 -5.49
CA MET A 254 5.66 21.02 -4.98
C MET A 254 4.84 21.88 -4.01
N ARG A 255 3.53 21.92 -4.23
CA ARG A 255 2.56 22.66 -3.42
C ARG A 255 1.68 21.71 -2.59
N PRO A 256 0.98 22.19 -1.56
CA PRO A 256 0.09 21.36 -0.76
C PRO A 256 -0.89 20.56 -1.63
N GLN A 257 -1.07 19.29 -1.28
CA GLN A 257 -1.88 18.30 -2.01
C GLN A 257 -1.31 17.87 -3.37
N GLU A 258 -0.11 18.25 -3.71
CA GLU A 258 0.59 17.66 -4.86
C GLU A 258 1.42 16.45 -4.43
N SER A 259 1.48 15.45 -5.29
CA SER A 259 2.37 14.31 -5.15
C SER A 259 3.26 14.17 -6.37
N MET A 260 4.44 13.60 -6.16
CA MET A 260 5.45 13.38 -7.20
C MET A 260 6.06 11.99 -7.03
N LEU A 261 6.18 11.25 -8.14
CA LEU A 261 6.97 10.03 -8.19
C LEU A 261 8.34 10.33 -8.79
N VAL A 262 9.39 10.07 -8.02
CA VAL A 262 10.77 10.07 -8.52
C VAL A 262 11.16 8.64 -8.85
N ARG A 263 11.58 8.42 -10.09
CA ARG A 263 11.95 7.10 -10.60
C ARG A 263 13.22 6.56 -9.93
N SER A 264 13.33 5.23 -9.91
CA SER A 264 14.54 4.56 -9.45
C SER A 264 15.78 5.06 -10.21
N ASP A 265 16.94 4.96 -9.56
CA ASP A 265 18.23 5.33 -10.13
C ASP A 265 18.34 6.80 -10.58
N THR A 266 17.41 7.64 -10.11
CA THR A 266 17.38 9.08 -10.39
C THR A 266 17.87 9.85 -9.16
N PRO A 267 19.08 10.41 -9.18
CA PRO A 267 19.54 11.30 -8.10
C PRO A 267 18.68 12.56 -8.04
N PHE A 268 18.23 12.93 -6.85
CA PHE A 268 17.47 14.16 -6.65
C PHE A 268 17.80 14.82 -5.32
N THR A 269 17.60 16.11 -5.25
CA THR A 269 17.68 16.88 -4.02
C THR A 269 16.28 17.39 -3.67
N HIS A 270 15.84 17.11 -2.43
CA HIS A 270 14.57 17.58 -1.91
C HIS A 270 14.81 18.66 -0.85
N THR A 271 14.48 19.90 -1.18
CA THR A 271 14.67 21.08 -0.32
C THR A 271 13.31 21.56 0.22
N ARG A 272 13.20 21.61 1.54
CA ARG A 272 11.98 21.96 2.27
C ARG A 272 12.27 23.13 3.22
N LYS A 273 11.46 24.19 3.12
CA LYS A 273 11.56 25.38 3.97
C LYS A 273 10.91 25.16 5.33
N GLU A 274 11.08 26.08 6.23
CA GLU A 274 10.37 26.09 7.51
C GLU A 274 8.85 26.10 7.30
N GLY A 275 8.12 25.29 8.07
CA GLY A 275 6.68 25.09 7.92
C GLY A 275 6.29 24.13 6.79
N SER A 276 7.23 23.63 5.98
CA SER A 276 6.95 22.56 5.00
C SER A 276 6.79 21.21 5.70
N LEU A 277 5.85 20.43 5.21
CA LEU A 277 5.63 19.06 5.62
C LEU A 277 5.31 18.20 4.40
N CYS A 278 6.13 17.18 4.17
CA CYS A 278 5.98 16.25 3.06
C CYS A 278 6.00 14.82 3.60
N LEU A 279 5.16 13.93 3.06
CA LEU A 279 5.25 12.51 3.31
C LEU A 279 6.08 11.86 2.21
N SER A 280 7.06 11.06 2.58
CA SER A 280 7.85 10.23 1.67
C SER A 280 7.51 8.75 1.88
N VAL A 281 7.27 8.02 0.80
CA VAL A 281 7.06 6.57 0.82
C VAL A 281 8.09 5.90 -0.08
N VAL A 282 8.84 4.98 0.51
CA VAL A 282 9.85 4.15 -0.17
C VAL A 282 9.62 2.70 0.26
N MET A 283 9.65 1.77 -0.71
CA MET A 283 9.47 0.34 -0.44
C MET A 283 10.61 -0.44 -1.10
N ASP A 284 11.67 -0.73 -0.33
CA ASP A 284 12.83 -1.45 -0.84
C ASP A 284 12.72 -2.95 -0.54
N PRO A 285 12.58 -3.83 -1.57
CA PRO A 285 12.48 -5.27 -1.38
C PRO A 285 13.76 -5.90 -0.81
N ASN A 286 14.89 -5.20 -0.90
CA ASN A 286 16.17 -5.67 -0.37
C ASN A 286 16.38 -5.27 1.10
N GLN A 287 15.52 -4.45 1.67
CA GLN A 287 15.61 -4.09 3.09
C GLN A 287 15.33 -5.34 3.94
N LYS A 288 16.30 -5.71 4.78
CA LYS A 288 16.14 -6.86 5.68
C LYS A 288 15.10 -6.53 6.73
N LYS A 289 14.01 -7.32 6.75
CA LYS A 289 13.01 -7.26 7.82
C LYS A 289 13.71 -7.57 9.16
N ARG A 290 13.53 -6.70 10.14
CA ARG A 290 13.85 -7.04 11.53
C ARG A 290 12.80 -8.04 12.00
N ALA A 291 13.24 -9.10 12.69
CA ALA A 291 12.31 -10.04 13.30
C ALA A 291 11.35 -9.27 14.21
N PHE A 292 10.04 -9.49 14.03
CA PHE A 292 9.04 -8.96 14.92
C PHE A 292 9.28 -9.54 16.31
N THR A 293 9.78 -8.73 17.23
CA THR A 293 9.85 -9.10 18.63
C THR A 293 8.47 -8.83 19.22
N HIS A 294 7.73 -9.90 19.54
CA HIS A 294 6.55 -9.76 20.38
C HIS A 294 6.95 -8.97 21.62
N LEU A 295 6.53 -7.72 21.71
CA LEU A 295 6.60 -6.97 22.95
C LEU A 295 5.73 -7.75 23.95
N LYS A 296 6.39 -8.29 24.98
CA LYS A 296 5.75 -8.99 26.11
C LYS A 296 4.93 -8.00 26.92
#